data_b61226915fc6b6479ada7f19ec9a84c3
#
_entry.id   b61226915fc6b6479ada7f19ec9a84c3
#
_cell.length_a   1.000
_cell.length_b   1.000
_cell.length_c   1.000
_cell.angle_alpha   90.00
_cell.angle_beta   90.00
_cell.angle_gamma   90.00
#
_symmetry.space_group_name_H-M   'P 1'
#
loop_
_entity.id
_entity.type
_entity.pdbx_description
1 polymer ?
#
loop_
_entity_poly.entity_id
_entity_poly.type
_entity_poly.pdbx_seq_one_letter_code
_entity_poly.pdbx_strand_id
1 'polypeptide(L)'
;MQASINDVFNKNYPPLRMKFKNGALALSALAFASCGALKNTPPSTSASNQSDVAAYVQKYAPIARKEMKKHGIPASITLAQGILESGSGKSELARKSNNHFGIKCHTTWNGKKVYHDDDEKGECFRKYKNPKQSFRDHSEFLTGRDRYAFLFDYSTKNYKAWAEGLKKAGYATDPAYPQKLIKYIEQYDLHKYDKKIRLGFKEVVSQKAKSVGKKITPDKKDKSSAASSGTLPPNHIVQPGETLYSLSKRYATTVEALMQLNGLTTTNLSVGQMLILPKQ
;
A
#
# COMPACT_ATOMS: atom_id res chain seq x y z
N MET A 1 3.45 -31.83 25.70
CA MET A 1 4.11 -30.52 25.59
C MET A 1 3.93 -30.04 24.13
N GLN A 2 2.88 -29.27 23.88
CA GLN A 2 2.62 -28.67 22.56
C GLN A 2 3.19 -27.25 22.57
N ALA A 3 4.33 -27.06 21.91
CA ALA A 3 4.84 -25.74 21.64
C ALA A 3 3.94 -25.06 20.60
N SER A 4 3.40 -23.92 20.95
CA SER A 4 2.48 -23.16 20.13
C SER A 4 3.18 -22.69 18.85
N ILE A 5 2.54 -22.88 17.70
CA ILE A 5 3.01 -22.47 16.37
C ILE A 5 3.29 -20.95 16.29
N ASN A 6 2.83 -20.18 17.26
CA ASN A 6 3.04 -18.73 17.33
C ASN A 6 4.48 -18.30 17.68
N ASP A 7 5.28 -19.16 18.32
CA ASP A 7 6.64 -18.77 18.76
C ASP A 7 7.69 -18.86 17.64
N VAL A 8 7.45 -19.66 16.61
CA VAL A 8 8.39 -19.83 15.47
C VAL A 8 8.28 -18.65 14.48
N PHE A 9 7.10 -18.05 14.35
CA PHE A 9 6.86 -16.95 13.42
C PHE A 9 7.29 -15.58 13.95
N ASN A 10 7.39 -15.41 15.28
CA ASN A 10 7.74 -14.13 15.90
C ASN A 10 9.26 -13.84 15.88
N LYS A 11 10.11 -14.87 15.69
CA LYS A 11 11.56 -14.70 15.68
C LYS A 11 12.12 -14.08 14.40
N ASN A 12 11.38 -14.15 13.29
CA ASN A 12 11.92 -13.71 12.00
C ASN A 12 11.39 -12.35 11.51
N TYR A 13 10.36 -11.77 12.14
CA TYR A 13 9.77 -10.50 11.73
C TYR A 13 9.18 -9.75 12.93
N PRO A 14 9.99 -8.99 13.68
CA PRO A 14 9.45 -8.19 14.78
C PRO A 14 8.46 -7.14 14.23
N PRO A 15 7.38 -6.83 14.98
CA PRO A 15 6.44 -5.79 14.62
C PRO A 15 7.12 -4.41 14.63
N LEU A 16 6.71 -3.55 13.73
CA LEU A 16 7.11 -2.13 13.73
C LEU A 16 6.54 -1.45 14.98
N ARG A 17 7.39 -1.13 15.92
CA ARG A 17 7.02 -0.52 17.20
C ARG A 17 7.43 0.95 17.20
N MET A 18 6.48 1.87 16.99
CA MET A 18 6.71 3.28 17.25
C MET A 18 6.29 3.65 18.66
N LYS A 19 7.24 4.15 19.44
CA LYS A 19 6.96 4.79 20.73
C LYS A 19 6.76 6.29 20.52
N PHE A 20 5.55 6.76 20.83
CA PHE A 20 5.31 8.19 20.98
C PHE A 20 5.63 8.58 22.43
N LYS A 21 6.55 9.54 22.63
CA LYS A 21 6.76 10.18 23.93
C LYS A 21 5.58 11.11 24.21
N ASN A 22 4.78 10.78 25.21
CA ASN A 22 3.78 11.67 25.79
C ASN A 22 4.52 12.69 26.65
N GLY A 23 4.59 13.94 26.20
CA GLY A 23 4.97 15.07 27.04
C GLY A 23 3.74 15.53 27.86
N ALA A 24 3.77 15.31 29.15
CA ALA A 24 2.79 15.88 30.08
C ALA A 24 3.04 17.37 30.23
N LEU A 25 2.06 18.22 29.92
CA LEU A 25 2.06 19.64 30.27
C LEU A 25 1.27 19.84 31.55
N ALA A 26 1.97 20.35 32.58
CA ALA A 26 1.38 20.85 33.79
C ALA A 26 0.65 22.16 33.52
N LEU A 27 -0.59 22.31 34.03
CA LEU A 27 -1.34 23.57 34.08
C LEU A 27 -0.78 24.44 35.23
N SER A 28 -0.38 25.66 34.91
CA SER A 28 -0.36 26.75 35.89
C SER A 28 -1.13 27.93 35.29
N ALA A 29 -2.23 28.28 35.97
CA ALA A 29 -3.04 29.46 35.67
C ALA A 29 -2.41 30.70 36.32
N LEU A 30 -2.21 31.74 35.52
CA LEU A 30 -2.01 33.13 36.02
C LEU A 30 -2.69 34.07 35.04
N ALA A 31 -3.70 34.77 35.56
CA ALA A 31 -4.42 35.82 34.87
C ALA A 31 -3.63 37.14 34.95
N PHE A 32 -3.42 37.79 33.80
CA PHE A 32 -3.20 39.24 33.72
C PHE A 32 -3.83 39.79 32.46
N ALA A 33 -4.73 40.74 32.66
CA ALA A 33 -5.31 41.61 31.64
C ALA A 33 -4.28 42.61 31.15
N SER A 34 -4.13 42.79 29.83
CA SER A 34 -3.60 44.03 29.25
C SER A 34 -3.97 44.17 27.78
N CYS A 35 -4.37 45.35 27.39
CA CYS A 35 -4.74 45.81 26.06
C CYS A 35 -3.66 45.70 24.99
N GLY A 36 -4.10 45.45 23.77
CA GLY A 36 -3.67 46.06 22.51
C GLY A 36 -2.25 45.80 22.03
N ALA A 37 -2.06 44.76 21.21
CA ALA A 37 -1.09 44.74 20.09
C ALA A 37 -1.52 43.67 19.10
N LEU A 38 -1.63 44.01 17.81
CA LEU A 38 -1.74 43.06 16.70
C LEU A 38 -0.52 42.14 16.76
N LYS A 39 -0.69 41.01 17.44
CA LYS A 39 0.33 39.96 17.45
C LYS A 39 0.16 39.16 16.18
N ASN A 40 1.17 39.20 15.31
CA ASN A 40 1.41 38.15 14.30
C ASN A 40 1.46 36.83 15.05
N THR A 41 0.33 36.14 15.14
CA THR A 41 0.25 34.79 15.69
C THR A 41 1.00 33.88 14.71
N PRO A 42 2.05 33.16 15.15
CA PRO A 42 2.67 32.19 14.28
C PRO A 42 1.61 31.17 13.84
N PRO A 43 1.64 30.71 12.58
CA PRO A 43 0.65 29.75 12.07
C PRO A 43 0.60 28.56 13.03
N SER A 44 -0.60 28.23 13.49
CA SER A 44 -0.79 27.14 14.43
C SER A 44 -0.20 25.86 13.84
N THR A 45 0.46 25.05 14.65
CA THR A 45 1.07 23.77 14.27
C THR A 45 0.09 22.85 13.51
N SER A 46 -1.21 23.02 13.71
CA SER A 46 -2.27 22.31 12.98
C SER A 46 -2.36 22.73 11.51
N ALA A 47 -2.22 24.01 11.18
CA ALA A 47 -2.31 24.51 9.80
C ALA A 47 -1.10 24.07 8.97
N SER A 48 0.10 24.07 9.56
CA SER A 48 1.31 23.58 8.87
C SER A 48 1.25 22.07 8.56
N ASN A 49 0.78 21.25 9.50
CA ASN A 49 0.60 19.84 9.29
C ASN A 49 -0.42 19.52 8.19
N GLN A 50 -1.50 20.30 8.11
CA GLN A 50 -2.52 20.10 7.08
C GLN A 50 -1.98 20.43 5.68
N SER A 51 -1.18 21.49 5.54
CA SER A 51 -0.54 21.83 4.27
C SER A 51 0.47 20.75 3.83
N ASP A 52 1.21 20.18 4.78
CA ASP A 52 2.18 19.13 4.52
C ASP A 52 1.56 17.83 4.01
N VAL A 53 0.46 17.40 4.64
CA VAL A 53 -0.31 16.24 4.18
C VAL A 53 -0.88 16.49 2.80
N ALA A 54 -1.46 17.66 2.54
CA ALA A 54 -2.01 18.01 1.22
C ALA A 54 -0.92 17.96 0.13
N ALA A 55 0.25 18.52 0.38
CA ALA A 55 1.39 18.48 -0.52
C ALA A 55 1.89 17.04 -0.76
N TYR A 56 1.95 16.23 0.31
CA TYR A 56 2.29 14.81 0.21
C TYR A 56 1.31 14.06 -0.69
N VAL A 57 0.02 14.23 -0.45
CA VAL A 57 -1.04 13.58 -1.23
C VAL A 57 -0.97 14.00 -2.70
N GLN A 58 -0.86 15.30 -2.98
CA GLN A 58 -0.73 15.80 -4.36
C GLN A 58 0.44 15.13 -5.09
N LYS A 59 1.59 15.02 -4.43
CA LYS A 59 2.81 14.46 -5.01
C LYS A 59 2.74 12.95 -5.22
N TYR A 60 2.16 12.21 -4.28
CA TYR A 60 2.27 10.75 -4.24
C TYR A 60 1.00 9.99 -4.65
N ALA A 61 -0.16 10.64 -4.73
CA ALA A 61 -1.39 9.98 -5.17
C ALA A 61 -1.30 9.32 -6.56
N PRO A 62 -0.62 9.91 -7.57
CA PRO A 62 -0.43 9.23 -8.85
C PRO A 62 0.36 7.91 -8.72
N ILE A 63 1.34 7.86 -7.80
CA ILE A 63 2.15 6.66 -7.56
C ILE A 63 1.28 5.62 -6.84
N ALA A 64 0.61 5.99 -5.74
CA ALA A 64 -0.26 5.09 -5.00
C ALA A 64 -1.36 4.48 -5.88
N ARG A 65 -1.98 5.27 -6.77
CA ARG A 65 -2.96 4.76 -7.74
C ARG A 65 -2.36 3.78 -8.75
N LYS A 66 -1.12 4.02 -9.18
CA LYS A 66 -0.42 3.09 -10.08
C LYS A 66 -0.14 1.76 -9.38
N GLU A 67 0.32 1.81 -8.12
CA GLU A 67 0.55 0.61 -7.33
C GLU A 67 -0.78 -0.12 -7.00
N MET A 68 -1.86 0.61 -6.67
CA MET A 68 -3.20 0.01 -6.52
C MET A 68 -3.63 -0.75 -7.78
N LYS A 69 -3.45 -0.14 -8.97
CA LYS A 69 -3.80 -0.81 -10.23
C LYS A 69 -3.00 -2.09 -10.46
N LYS A 70 -1.74 -2.12 -10.01
CA LYS A 70 -0.83 -3.26 -10.21
C LYS A 70 -1.00 -4.34 -9.15
N HIS A 71 -1.20 -3.94 -7.89
CA HIS A 71 -1.09 -4.83 -6.73
C HIS A 71 -2.39 -5.02 -5.95
N GLY A 72 -3.46 -4.28 -6.29
CA GLY A 72 -4.77 -4.44 -5.65
C GLY A 72 -4.90 -3.80 -4.25
N ILE A 73 -3.89 -3.10 -3.76
CA ILE A 73 -3.93 -2.40 -2.46
C ILE A 73 -4.61 -1.04 -2.66
N PRO A 74 -5.62 -0.64 -1.83
CA PRO A 74 -6.23 0.67 -1.96
C PRO A 74 -5.21 1.81 -1.95
N ALA A 75 -5.35 2.76 -2.87
CA ALA A 75 -4.47 3.93 -2.93
C ALA A 75 -4.60 4.78 -1.66
N SER A 76 -5.80 4.84 -1.08
CA SER A 76 -6.07 5.51 0.19
C SER A 76 -5.28 4.90 1.34
N ILE A 77 -5.21 3.58 1.44
CA ILE A 77 -4.42 2.85 2.44
C ILE A 77 -2.93 3.16 2.25
N THR A 78 -2.41 3.02 1.03
CA THR A 78 -1.00 3.30 0.73
C THR A 78 -0.63 4.75 1.06
N LEU A 79 -1.50 5.72 0.75
CA LEU A 79 -1.27 7.13 1.09
C LEU A 79 -1.31 7.37 2.61
N ALA A 80 -2.30 6.83 3.31
CA ALA A 80 -2.42 7.00 4.75
C ALA A 80 -1.23 6.39 5.50
N GLN A 81 -0.79 5.20 5.10
CA GLN A 81 0.43 4.59 5.64
C GLN A 81 1.66 5.47 5.36
N GLY A 82 1.86 5.92 4.11
CA GLY A 82 2.98 6.78 3.77
C GLY A 82 2.99 8.10 4.54
N ILE A 83 1.83 8.72 4.79
CA ILE A 83 1.70 9.92 5.63
C ILE A 83 2.12 9.61 7.06
N LEU A 84 1.59 8.54 7.63
CA LEU A 84 1.81 8.14 9.03
C LEU A 84 3.27 7.74 9.27
N GLU A 85 3.81 6.85 8.44
CA GLU A 85 5.14 6.25 8.62
C GLU A 85 6.29 7.23 8.31
N SER A 86 6.07 8.17 7.40
CA SER A 86 7.12 9.11 6.98
C SER A 86 6.95 10.54 7.53
N GLY A 87 5.93 10.78 8.36
CA GLY A 87 5.59 12.15 8.75
C GLY A 87 5.35 13.05 7.52
N SER A 88 4.51 12.59 6.58
CA SER A 88 4.28 13.26 5.29
C SER A 88 5.56 13.45 4.46
N GLY A 89 6.50 12.49 4.54
CA GLY A 89 7.79 12.53 3.84
C GLY A 89 8.83 13.45 4.48
N LYS A 90 8.56 13.99 5.67
CA LYS A 90 9.45 14.92 6.37
C LYS A 90 10.32 14.26 7.43
N SER A 91 10.08 13.00 7.79
CA SER A 91 10.95 12.28 8.71
C SER A 91 12.39 12.23 8.19
N GLU A 92 13.34 12.18 9.09
CA GLU A 92 14.76 12.10 8.74
C GLU A 92 15.05 10.88 7.86
N LEU A 93 14.49 9.72 8.24
CA LEU A 93 14.61 8.49 7.48
C LEU A 93 14.07 8.64 6.05
N ALA A 94 12.86 9.19 5.88
CA ALA A 94 12.26 9.37 4.56
C ALA A 94 13.10 10.31 3.67
N ARG A 95 13.64 11.40 4.22
CA ARG A 95 14.47 12.35 3.47
C ARG A 95 15.83 11.75 3.06
N LYS A 96 16.48 11.00 3.96
CA LYS A 96 17.81 10.41 3.70
C LYS A 96 17.77 9.18 2.80
N SER A 97 16.66 8.43 2.84
CA SER A 97 16.57 7.12 2.20
C SER A 97 15.49 6.97 1.12
N ASN A 98 14.60 7.94 0.94
CA ASN A 98 13.38 7.81 0.15
C ASN A 98 12.48 6.65 0.62
N ASN A 99 12.63 6.20 1.87
CA ASN A 99 11.87 5.11 2.47
C ASN A 99 10.65 5.69 3.21
N HIS A 100 9.50 5.67 2.57
CA HIS A 100 8.27 6.26 3.08
C HIS A 100 7.47 5.33 3.99
N PHE A 101 7.89 4.09 4.16
CA PHE A 101 7.15 3.06 4.90
C PHE A 101 7.98 2.39 5.99
N GLY A 102 9.17 2.92 6.30
CA GLY A 102 10.03 2.34 7.32
C GLY A 102 10.44 0.88 7.04
N ILE A 103 10.62 0.50 5.78
CA ILE A 103 10.95 -0.89 5.45
C ILE A 103 12.39 -1.18 5.88
N LYS A 104 12.54 -2.08 6.86
CA LYS A 104 13.82 -2.53 7.39
C LYS A 104 14.54 -3.45 6.40
N CYS A 105 15.87 -3.52 6.49
CA CYS A 105 16.65 -4.51 5.75
C CYS A 105 16.30 -5.90 6.30
N HIS A 106 15.94 -6.80 5.41
CA HIS A 106 15.85 -8.22 5.72
C HIS A 106 17.05 -8.94 5.11
N THR A 107 17.27 -10.19 5.48
CA THR A 107 18.41 -11.01 5.04
C THR A 107 18.60 -11.06 3.53
N THR A 108 17.51 -10.92 2.77
CA THR A 108 17.48 -10.95 1.29
C THR A 108 17.75 -9.57 0.64
N TRP A 109 17.91 -8.50 1.43
CA TRP A 109 18.09 -7.16 0.86
C TRP A 109 19.56 -6.90 0.46
N ASN A 110 19.82 -6.80 -0.84
CA ASN A 110 21.13 -6.51 -1.43
C ASN A 110 21.27 -5.04 -1.92
N GLY A 111 20.25 -4.20 -1.69
CA GLY A 111 20.26 -2.79 -2.09
C GLY A 111 21.02 -1.89 -1.11
N LYS A 112 21.00 -0.57 -1.41
CA LYS A 112 21.60 0.43 -0.52
C LYS A 112 20.90 0.46 0.83
N LYS A 113 21.64 0.78 1.89
CA LYS A 113 21.20 0.76 3.28
C LYS A 113 21.37 2.15 3.90
N VAL A 114 20.59 2.44 4.92
CA VAL A 114 20.76 3.55 5.84
C VAL A 114 20.50 3.02 7.25
N TYR A 115 21.22 3.54 8.22
CA TYR A 115 21.04 3.18 9.62
C TYR A 115 20.35 4.34 10.34
N HIS A 116 19.38 4.01 11.16
CA HIS A 116 18.58 4.97 11.90
C HIS A 116 18.12 4.34 13.21
N ASP A 117 18.05 5.15 14.28
CA ASP A 117 17.55 4.71 15.57
C ASP A 117 16.01 4.76 15.54
N ASP A 118 15.36 3.61 15.72
CA ASP A 118 13.91 3.48 15.78
C ASP A 118 13.52 2.70 17.04
N ASP A 119 13.18 1.42 16.95
CA ASP A 119 12.94 0.57 18.12
C ASP A 119 14.25 0.24 18.85
N GLU A 120 15.33 0.08 18.09
CA GLU A 120 16.68 -0.18 18.57
C GLU A 120 17.66 0.82 17.92
N LYS A 121 18.84 0.95 18.54
CA LYS A 121 19.90 1.80 17.99
C LYS A 121 20.49 1.18 16.73
N GLY A 122 20.71 1.99 15.70
CA GLY A 122 21.41 1.59 14.51
C GLY A 122 20.68 0.56 13.65
N GLU A 123 19.36 0.55 13.66
CA GLU A 123 18.59 -0.37 12.81
C GLU A 123 18.80 -0.10 11.33
N CYS A 124 18.83 -1.17 10.55
CA CYS A 124 19.04 -1.11 9.11
C CYS A 124 17.73 -0.90 8.35
N PHE A 125 17.66 0.17 7.58
CA PHE A 125 16.55 0.48 6.68
C PHE A 125 16.97 0.47 5.21
N ARG A 126 16.06 0.07 4.32
CA ARG A 126 16.28 0.10 2.87
C ARG A 126 16.40 1.54 2.39
N LYS A 127 17.39 1.80 1.51
CA LYS A 127 17.57 3.09 0.86
C LYS A 127 17.27 2.97 -0.63
N TYR A 128 16.37 3.83 -1.13
CA TYR A 128 15.92 3.82 -2.51
C TYR A 128 16.48 5.01 -3.30
N LYS A 129 16.57 4.86 -4.62
CA LYS A 129 16.97 5.96 -5.52
C LYS A 129 15.91 7.06 -5.59
N ASN A 130 14.64 6.69 -5.45
CA ASN A 130 13.50 7.61 -5.46
C ASN A 130 12.30 7.01 -4.72
N PRO A 131 11.31 7.84 -4.32
CA PRO A 131 10.12 7.37 -3.60
C PRO A 131 9.30 6.30 -4.31
N LYS A 132 9.26 6.29 -5.66
CA LYS A 132 8.49 5.28 -6.42
C LYS A 132 8.94 3.85 -6.08
N GLN A 133 10.24 3.66 -5.81
CA GLN A 133 10.76 2.35 -5.43
C GLN A 133 10.27 1.94 -4.04
N SER A 134 10.20 2.88 -3.09
CA SER A 134 9.66 2.62 -1.76
C SER A 134 8.17 2.22 -1.82
N PHE A 135 7.36 2.93 -2.62
CA PHE A 135 5.95 2.59 -2.84
C PHE A 135 5.77 1.21 -3.48
N ARG A 136 6.62 0.88 -4.44
CA ARG A 136 6.66 -0.43 -5.08
C ARG A 136 7.00 -1.52 -4.07
N ASP A 137 8.09 -1.34 -3.33
CA ASP A 137 8.57 -2.31 -2.35
C ASP A 137 7.55 -2.53 -1.22
N HIS A 138 6.85 -1.47 -0.78
CA HIS A 138 5.73 -1.59 0.15
C HIS A 138 4.60 -2.46 -0.42
N SER A 139 4.24 -2.27 -1.68
CA SER A 139 3.22 -3.10 -2.32
C SER A 139 3.66 -4.56 -2.42
N GLU A 140 4.91 -4.80 -2.81
CA GLU A 140 5.51 -6.13 -2.88
C GLU A 140 5.65 -6.77 -1.49
N PHE A 141 5.91 -5.97 -0.46
CA PHE A 141 5.93 -6.42 0.93
C PHE A 141 4.57 -6.98 1.38
N LEU A 142 3.47 -6.33 1.02
CA LEU A 142 2.13 -6.79 1.38
C LEU A 142 1.67 -7.97 0.51
N THR A 143 1.94 -7.96 -0.78
CA THR A 143 1.52 -9.05 -1.68
C THR A 143 2.35 -10.32 -1.53
N GLY A 144 3.59 -10.20 -1.08
CA GLY A 144 4.53 -11.31 -0.99
C GLY A 144 4.55 -12.06 0.35
N ARG A 145 3.59 -11.79 1.26
CA ARG A 145 3.53 -12.43 2.58
C ARG A 145 2.16 -12.98 2.88
N ASP A 146 2.08 -14.27 3.18
CA ASP A 146 0.82 -15.01 3.40
C ASP A 146 -0.05 -14.40 4.50
N ARG A 147 0.55 -13.83 5.53
CA ARG A 147 -0.20 -13.18 6.64
C ARG A 147 -1.07 -12.01 6.18
N TYR A 148 -0.77 -11.38 5.02
CA TYR A 148 -1.56 -10.30 4.43
C TYR A 148 -2.49 -10.78 3.33
N ALA A 149 -2.43 -12.06 2.93
CA ALA A 149 -3.16 -12.58 1.77
C ALA A 149 -4.67 -12.35 1.88
N PHE A 150 -5.26 -12.53 3.06
CA PHE A 150 -6.69 -12.33 3.30
C PHE A 150 -7.17 -10.88 3.08
N LEU A 151 -6.27 -9.89 3.09
CA LEU A 151 -6.62 -8.51 2.80
C LEU A 151 -7.13 -8.34 1.37
N PHE A 152 -6.67 -9.17 0.47
CA PHE A 152 -7.02 -9.12 -0.94
C PHE A 152 -8.41 -9.70 -1.25
N ASP A 153 -9.07 -10.31 -0.25
CA ASP A 153 -10.48 -10.69 -0.29
C ASP A 153 -11.39 -9.46 -0.09
N TYR A 154 -10.85 -8.37 0.46
CA TYR A 154 -11.61 -7.14 0.64
C TYR A 154 -11.64 -6.31 -0.65
N SER A 155 -12.80 -5.67 -0.88
CA SER A 155 -12.89 -4.66 -1.95
C SER A 155 -11.88 -3.53 -1.72
N THR A 156 -11.22 -3.08 -2.77
CA THR A 156 -10.34 -1.89 -2.72
C THR A 156 -11.06 -0.61 -2.30
N LYS A 157 -12.40 -0.60 -2.29
CA LYS A 157 -13.20 0.52 -1.78
C LYS A 157 -13.45 0.44 -0.27
N ASN A 158 -13.20 -0.72 0.34
CA ASN A 158 -13.42 -0.94 1.77
C ASN A 158 -12.15 -0.69 2.58
N TYR A 159 -11.67 0.55 2.57
CA TYR A 159 -10.46 0.94 3.31
C TYR A 159 -10.56 0.68 4.82
N LYS A 160 -11.78 0.65 5.40
CA LYS A 160 -11.96 0.32 6.82
C LYS A 160 -11.59 -1.12 7.11
N ALA A 161 -12.10 -2.06 6.31
CA ALA A 161 -11.71 -3.46 6.45
C ALA A 161 -10.21 -3.68 6.19
N TRP A 162 -9.62 -2.95 5.25
CA TRP A 162 -8.18 -2.97 5.00
C TRP A 162 -7.38 -2.47 6.21
N ALA A 163 -7.78 -1.35 6.82
CA ALA A 163 -7.10 -0.80 7.99
C ALA A 163 -7.12 -1.77 9.19
N GLU A 164 -8.31 -2.32 9.51
CA GLU A 164 -8.47 -3.33 10.55
C GLU A 164 -7.71 -4.61 10.22
N GLY A 165 -7.75 -5.04 8.97
CA GLY A 165 -7.04 -6.23 8.50
C GLY A 165 -5.52 -6.09 8.61
N LEU A 166 -4.95 -4.93 8.31
CA LEU A 166 -3.52 -4.65 8.49
C LEU A 166 -3.11 -4.81 9.96
N LYS A 167 -3.92 -4.31 10.91
CA LYS A 167 -3.69 -4.51 12.33
C LYS A 167 -3.76 -5.98 12.72
N LYS A 168 -4.80 -6.68 12.27
CA LYS A 168 -4.99 -8.11 12.50
C LYS A 168 -3.82 -8.94 11.96
N ALA A 169 -3.29 -8.56 10.80
CA ALA A 169 -2.12 -9.19 10.19
C ALA A 169 -0.79 -8.84 10.90
N GLY A 170 -0.82 -7.98 11.92
CA GLY A 170 0.38 -7.57 12.65
C GLY A 170 1.29 -6.62 11.87
N TYR A 171 0.72 -5.76 11.01
CA TYR A 171 1.50 -4.72 10.34
C TYR A 171 2.07 -3.70 11.33
N ALA A 172 1.28 -3.35 12.34
CA ALA A 172 1.70 -2.49 13.44
C ALA A 172 1.26 -3.05 14.79
N THR A 173 2.01 -2.77 15.85
CA THR A 173 1.68 -3.18 17.24
C THR A 173 0.67 -2.23 17.89
N ASP A 174 0.63 -0.98 17.46
CA ASP A 174 -0.27 0.06 17.99
C ASP A 174 -1.74 -0.35 17.83
N PRO A 175 -2.51 -0.48 18.94
CA PRO A 175 -3.94 -0.82 18.86
C PRO A 175 -4.77 0.25 18.15
N ALA A 176 -4.34 1.51 18.13
CA ALA A 176 -5.01 2.61 17.46
C ALA A 176 -4.60 2.77 15.98
N TYR A 177 -3.79 1.85 15.44
CA TYR A 177 -3.30 1.95 14.06
C TYR A 177 -4.43 2.04 13.01
N PRO A 178 -5.49 1.21 13.06
CA PRO A 178 -6.60 1.31 12.10
C PRO A 178 -7.28 2.67 12.14
N GLN A 179 -7.56 3.18 13.34
CA GLN A 179 -8.24 4.45 13.55
C GLN A 179 -7.39 5.63 13.04
N LYS A 180 -6.06 5.54 13.19
CA LYS A 180 -5.13 6.54 12.62
C LYS A 180 -5.20 6.54 11.09
N LEU A 181 -5.18 5.37 10.45
CA LEU A 181 -5.32 5.28 8.99
C LEU A 181 -6.67 5.81 8.52
N ILE A 182 -7.77 5.37 9.14
CA ILE A 182 -9.13 5.79 8.81
C ILE A 182 -9.27 7.30 8.96
N LYS A 183 -8.74 7.89 10.05
CA LYS A 183 -8.73 9.33 10.27
C LYS A 183 -8.05 10.08 9.13
N TYR A 184 -6.85 9.68 8.71
CA TYR A 184 -6.18 10.31 7.56
C TYR A 184 -6.99 10.16 6.27
N ILE A 185 -7.56 8.98 6.03
CA ILE A 185 -8.34 8.71 4.82
C ILE A 185 -9.58 9.61 4.76
N GLU A 186 -10.31 9.74 5.87
CA GLU A 186 -11.53 10.55 5.96
C GLU A 186 -11.23 12.04 5.99
N GLN A 187 -10.25 12.48 6.78
CA GLN A 187 -9.90 13.90 6.92
C GLN A 187 -9.39 14.53 5.61
N TYR A 188 -8.71 13.74 4.76
CA TYR A 188 -8.12 14.23 3.50
C TYR A 188 -8.78 13.63 2.25
N ASP A 189 -9.96 13.02 2.39
CA ASP A 189 -10.72 12.40 1.29
C ASP A 189 -9.89 11.44 0.43
N LEU A 190 -8.97 10.68 1.05
CA LEU A 190 -8.05 9.84 0.30
C LEU A 190 -8.77 8.71 -0.46
N HIS A 191 -9.96 8.28 -0.01
CA HIS A 191 -10.79 7.26 -0.65
C HIS A 191 -11.21 7.64 -2.09
N LYS A 192 -11.17 8.93 -2.46
CA LYS A 192 -11.39 9.36 -3.85
C LYS A 192 -10.38 8.78 -4.82
N TYR A 193 -9.18 8.42 -4.35
CA TYR A 193 -8.13 7.83 -5.17
C TYR A 193 -8.31 6.32 -5.42
N ASP A 194 -9.23 5.66 -4.69
CA ASP A 194 -9.55 4.23 -4.88
C ASP A 194 -10.52 3.98 -6.05
N LYS A 195 -11.07 5.03 -6.61
CA LYS A 195 -11.95 4.92 -7.78
C LYS A 195 -11.14 4.45 -9.00
N LYS A 196 -11.63 3.42 -9.70
CA LYS A 196 -11.06 3.04 -11.01
C LYS A 196 -11.04 4.27 -11.92
N ILE A 197 -9.91 4.57 -12.55
CA ILE A 197 -9.85 5.60 -13.59
C ILE A 197 -10.67 5.03 -14.76
N ARG A 198 -11.89 5.52 -14.96
CA ARG A 198 -12.48 5.49 -16.30
C ARG A 198 -11.66 6.51 -17.09
N LEU A 199 -10.65 6.05 -17.81
CA LEU A 199 -10.10 6.83 -18.90
C LEU A 199 -11.28 7.09 -19.84
N GLY A 200 -11.77 8.32 -19.83
CA GLY A 200 -12.76 8.75 -20.80
C GLY A 200 -12.12 8.56 -22.17
N PHE A 201 -12.65 7.62 -22.93
CA PHE A 201 -12.17 7.28 -24.28
C PHE A 201 -12.12 8.50 -25.20
N LYS A 202 -12.75 9.61 -24.81
CA LYS A 202 -12.78 10.88 -25.57
C LYS A 202 -11.48 11.70 -25.50
N GLU A 203 -10.68 11.57 -24.44
CA GLU A 203 -9.49 12.43 -24.25
C GLU A 203 -8.23 11.84 -24.91
N VAL A 204 -8.16 10.51 -25.02
CA VAL A 204 -7.06 9.82 -25.70
C VAL A 204 -7.16 9.93 -27.24
N VAL A 205 -8.38 10.02 -27.77
CA VAL A 205 -8.61 10.15 -29.22
C VAL A 205 -8.29 11.56 -29.71
N SER A 206 -8.48 12.60 -28.88
CA SER A 206 -8.22 13.99 -29.26
C SER A 206 -6.73 14.33 -29.40
N GLN A 207 -5.86 13.66 -28.68
CA GLN A 207 -4.41 13.90 -28.78
C GLN A 207 -3.73 13.06 -29.87
N LYS A 208 -4.32 11.94 -30.29
CA LYS A 208 -3.76 11.09 -31.34
C LYS A 208 -4.29 11.40 -32.76
N ALA A 209 -5.35 12.21 -32.87
CA ALA A 209 -5.95 12.59 -34.15
C ALA A 209 -5.17 13.70 -34.90
N LYS A 210 -4.12 14.29 -34.29
CA LYS A 210 -3.31 15.33 -34.94
C LYS A 210 -2.06 14.80 -35.63
N SER A 211 -1.79 13.51 -35.66
CA SER A 211 -0.52 13.00 -36.19
C SER A 211 -0.60 11.87 -37.24
N VAL A 212 -1.78 11.36 -37.61
CA VAL A 212 -1.81 10.42 -38.77
C VAL A 212 -3.16 10.51 -39.50
N GLY A 213 -3.17 11.18 -40.63
CA GLY A 213 -4.20 11.02 -41.65
C GLY A 213 -3.98 9.73 -42.39
N LYS A 214 -4.78 8.70 -42.12
CA LYS A 214 -5.00 7.60 -43.06
C LYS A 214 -6.31 6.89 -42.77
N LYS A 215 -7.14 6.89 -43.77
CA LYS A 215 -8.48 6.35 -43.92
C LYS A 215 -8.44 4.81 -43.79
N ILE A 216 -9.22 4.23 -42.87
CA ILE A 216 -9.60 2.81 -42.93
C ILE A 216 -11.08 2.72 -42.53
N THR A 217 -11.86 2.09 -43.36
CA THR A 217 -13.30 1.82 -43.29
C THR A 217 -13.64 0.77 -42.20
N PRO A 218 -14.84 0.82 -41.61
CA PRO A 218 -15.22 -0.08 -40.53
C PRO A 218 -15.78 -1.40 -41.07
N ASP A 219 -15.33 -2.49 -40.52
CA ASP A 219 -15.99 -3.78 -40.69
C ASP A 219 -16.66 -4.23 -39.38
N LYS A 220 -17.78 -4.95 -39.57
CA LYS A 220 -18.84 -5.23 -38.62
C LYS A 220 -18.60 -6.52 -37.79
N LYS A 221 -19.17 -6.49 -36.59
CA LYS A 221 -19.68 -7.63 -35.78
C LYS A 221 -18.64 -8.62 -35.22
N ASP A 222 -18.61 -8.74 -33.86
CA ASP A 222 -19.35 -9.83 -33.26
C ASP A 222 -19.61 -9.61 -31.76
N LYS A 223 -20.87 -9.87 -31.41
CA LYS A 223 -21.35 -10.06 -30.05
C LYS A 223 -21.02 -11.50 -29.64
N SER A 224 -20.46 -11.70 -28.46
CA SER A 224 -20.77 -12.94 -27.74
C SER A 224 -20.57 -12.71 -26.22
N SER A 225 -21.72 -12.51 -25.58
CA SER A 225 -21.92 -12.86 -24.19
C SER A 225 -22.09 -14.38 -24.15
N ALA A 226 -21.30 -15.06 -23.34
CA ALA A 226 -21.63 -16.39 -22.91
C ALA A 226 -21.10 -16.62 -21.49
N ALA A 227 -22.02 -16.64 -20.55
CA ALA A 227 -21.86 -17.44 -19.35
C ALA A 227 -21.81 -18.91 -19.81
N SER A 228 -20.71 -19.61 -19.57
CA SER A 228 -20.66 -21.05 -19.73
C SER A 228 -20.10 -21.65 -18.44
N SER A 229 -20.92 -22.46 -17.78
CA SER A 229 -20.46 -23.53 -16.93
C SER A 229 -19.62 -24.45 -17.80
N GLY A 230 -18.33 -24.44 -17.62
CA GLY A 230 -17.41 -25.25 -18.37
C GLY A 230 -16.11 -25.42 -17.58
N THR A 231 -15.61 -26.62 -17.56
CA THR A 231 -14.31 -27.07 -17.05
C THR A 231 -13.29 -25.94 -16.99
N LEU A 232 -12.78 -25.63 -15.80
CA LEU A 232 -11.75 -24.61 -15.61
C LEU A 232 -10.59 -24.85 -16.59
N PRO A 233 -10.04 -23.79 -17.20
CA PRO A 233 -8.94 -23.93 -18.15
C PRO A 233 -7.72 -24.55 -17.43
N PRO A 234 -6.92 -25.39 -18.10
CA PRO A 234 -5.77 -26.05 -17.51
C PRO A 234 -4.67 -25.05 -17.08
N ASN A 235 -4.74 -23.82 -17.57
CA ASN A 235 -3.76 -22.77 -17.30
C ASN A 235 -4.45 -21.44 -16.97
N HIS A 236 -3.80 -20.64 -16.14
CA HIS A 236 -4.23 -19.28 -15.79
C HIS A 236 -3.11 -18.26 -16.12
N ILE A 237 -3.47 -17.16 -16.76
CA ILE A 237 -2.55 -16.03 -16.98
C ILE A 237 -2.79 -15.00 -15.88
N VAL A 238 -1.77 -14.78 -15.05
CA VAL A 238 -1.82 -13.89 -13.89
C VAL A 238 -2.18 -12.46 -14.32
N GLN A 239 -3.28 -11.95 -13.78
CA GLN A 239 -3.76 -10.61 -14.01
C GLN A 239 -3.20 -9.63 -12.97
N PRO A 240 -3.21 -8.30 -13.26
CA PRO A 240 -2.81 -7.30 -12.28
C PRO A 240 -3.61 -7.40 -10.97
N GLY A 241 -2.91 -7.53 -9.83
CA GLY A 241 -3.50 -7.63 -8.51
C GLY A 241 -3.86 -9.05 -8.07
N GLU A 242 -3.61 -10.07 -8.89
CA GLU A 242 -3.77 -11.45 -8.46
C GLU A 242 -2.55 -11.94 -7.68
N THR A 243 -2.83 -12.77 -6.68
CA THR A 243 -1.83 -13.45 -5.84
C THR A 243 -2.07 -14.95 -5.88
N LEU A 244 -1.05 -15.75 -5.52
CA LEU A 244 -1.25 -17.20 -5.38
C LEU A 244 -2.41 -17.52 -4.43
N TYR A 245 -2.61 -16.71 -3.39
CA TYR A 245 -3.73 -16.89 -2.46
C TYR A 245 -5.08 -16.65 -3.13
N SER A 246 -5.25 -15.53 -3.85
CA SER A 246 -6.52 -15.26 -4.55
C SER A 246 -6.81 -16.31 -5.63
N LEU A 247 -5.77 -16.80 -6.29
CA LEU A 247 -5.90 -17.86 -7.28
C LEU A 247 -6.21 -19.23 -6.63
N SER A 248 -5.60 -19.54 -5.49
CA SER A 248 -5.89 -20.79 -4.75
C SER A 248 -7.37 -20.86 -4.33
N LYS A 249 -7.94 -19.74 -3.88
CA LYS A 249 -9.38 -19.64 -3.56
C LYS A 249 -10.26 -19.78 -4.79
N ARG A 250 -9.91 -19.07 -5.88
CA ARG A 250 -10.68 -19.13 -7.15
C ARG A 250 -10.74 -20.54 -7.73
N TYR A 251 -9.64 -21.29 -7.62
CA TYR A 251 -9.50 -22.61 -8.21
C TYR A 251 -9.63 -23.75 -7.19
N ALA A 252 -10.16 -23.45 -5.99
CA ALA A 252 -10.40 -24.43 -4.90
C ALA A 252 -9.17 -25.30 -4.60
N THR A 253 -7.99 -24.68 -4.55
CA THR A 253 -6.70 -25.34 -4.28
C THR A 253 -5.94 -24.61 -3.16
N THR A 254 -4.70 -24.98 -2.88
CA THR A 254 -3.85 -24.31 -1.90
C THR A 254 -2.73 -23.54 -2.59
N VAL A 255 -2.15 -22.57 -1.88
CA VAL A 255 -0.99 -21.80 -2.35
C VAL A 255 0.19 -22.76 -2.60
N GLU A 256 0.41 -23.67 -1.68
CA GLU A 256 1.49 -24.67 -1.76
C GLU A 256 1.34 -25.56 -2.99
N ALA A 257 0.11 -26.03 -3.28
CA ALA A 257 -0.18 -26.85 -4.46
C ALA A 257 0.09 -26.08 -5.75
N LEU A 258 -0.29 -24.80 -5.83
CA LEU A 258 0.01 -23.94 -6.98
C LEU A 258 1.52 -23.70 -7.12
N MET A 259 2.22 -23.46 -6.02
CA MET A 259 3.68 -23.28 -6.03
C MET A 259 4.38 -24.56 -6.51
N GLN A 260 4.03 -25.70 -5.94
CA GLN A 260 4.64 -26.99 -6.27
C GLN A 260 4.40 -27.35 -7.75
N LEU A 261 3.16 -27.18 -8.23
CA LEU A 261 2.77 -27.51 -9.60
C LEU A 261 3.51 -26.63 -10.64
N ASN A 262 3.90 -25.42 -10.24
CA ASN A 262 4.56 -24.45 -11.13
C ASN A 262 6.05 -24.28 -10.83
N GLY A 263 6.64 -25.07 -9.95
CA GLY A 263 8.06 -24.97 -9.59
C GLY A 263 8.45 -23.62 -8.95
N LEU A 264 7.49 -22.97 -8.25
CA LEU A 264 7.72 -21.65 -7.65
C LEU A 264 8.39 -21.80 -6.28
N THR A 265 9.48 -21.10 -6.08
CA THR A 265 10.20 -21.04 -4.80
C THR A 265 9.75 -19.87 -3.93
N THR A 266 8.97 -18.94 -4.47
CA THR A 266 8.41 -17.77 -3.79
C THR A 266 6.96 -17.56 -4.19
N THR A 267 6.19 -16.86 -3.35
CA THR A 267 4.79 -16.50 -3.63
C THR A 267 4.61 -15.36 -4.62
N ASN A 268 5.71 -14.76 -5.11
CA ASN A 268 5.66 -13.64 -6.02
C ASN A 268 5.27 -14.08 -7.43
N LEU A 269 4.22 -13.47 -7.97
CA LEU A 269 3.78 -13.67 -9.36
C LEU A 269 4.09 -12.43 -10.21
N SER A 270 4.40 -12.67 -11.47
CA SER A 270 4.49 -11.59 -12.47
C SER A 270 3.19 -11.50 -13.27
N VAL A 271 2.74 -10.28 -13.55
CA VAL A 271 1.60 -10.06 -14.46
C VAL A 271 1.94 -10.64 -15.84
N GLY A 272 1.03 -11.44 -16.37
CA GLY A 272 1.25 -12.19 -17.61
C GLY A 272 1.93 -13.54 -17.42
N GLN A 273 2.33 -13.91 -16.21
CA GLN A 273 2.87 -15.24 -15.92
C GLN A 273 1.78 -16.29 -16.10
N MET A 274 2.10 -17.36 -16.81
CA MET A 274 1.20 -18.50 -16.96
C MET A 274 1.39 -19.46 -15.79
N LEU A 275 0.29 -19.84 -15.14
CA LEU A 275 0.26 -20.84 -14.08
C LEU A 275 -0.53 -22.05 -14.54
N ILE A 276 0.04 -23.23 -14.31
CA ILE A 276 -0.64 -24.50 -14.45
C ILE A 276 -1.56 -24.67 -13.24
N LEU A 277 -2.81 -25.06 -13.50
CA LEU A 277 -3.80 -25.29 -12.45
C LEU A 277 -3.91 -26.79 -12.15
N PRO A 278 -4.22 -27.16 -10.88
CA PRO A 278 -4.46 -28.54 -10.55
C PRO A 278 -5.71 -29.05 -11.29
N LYS A 279 -5.66 -30.29 -11.78
CA LYS A 279 -6.85 -30.96 -12.33
C LYS A 279 -7.87 -31.12 -11.18
N GLN A 280 -9.09 -30.67 -11.42
CA GLN A 280 -10.22 -30.92 -10.52
C GLN A 280 -10.74 -32.35 -10.75
#